data_160366ed794902a1da49deb65bc0d2bb
#
_entry.id   160366ed794902a1da49deb65bc0d2bb
#
_cell.length_a   1.000
_cell.length_b   1.000
_cell.length_c   1.000
_cell.angle_alpha   90.00
_cell.angle_beta   90.00
_cell.angle_gamma   90.00
#
_symmetry.space_group_name_H-M   'P 1'
#
loop_
_entity.id
_entity.type
_entity.pdbx_description
1 polymer ?
#
loop_
_entity_poly.entity_id
_entity_poly.type
_entity_poly.pdbx_seq_one_letter_code
_entity_poly.pdbx_strand_id
1 'polypeptide(L)'
;MVKKIIAKTQNDKWTDPAVKKVRKRRKPMSEKQRVAAVERLAIAREKRFKKNPPKYKNIHPSVLATSEDSIFSLKNVQRWIKTQKGLLQKYRSEVRANVKGSIAKVASTGGYIRHCETYLSGGSWIDDFCGEYQEKKVTRFVIAGPRDDEK
;
A
#
# COMPACT_ATOMS: atom_id res chain seq x y z
N MET A 1 -9.15 58.30 -4.83
CA MET A 1 -8.25 57.46 -3.96
C MET A 1 -9.09 56.88 -2.83
N VAL A 2 -9.31 55.59 -2.81
CA VAL A 2 -10.09 54.93 -1.75
C VAL A 2 -9.13 54.60 -0.61
N LYS A 3 -9.32 55.24 0.57
CA LYS A 3 -8.55 54.95 1.77
C LYS A 3 -9.00 53.58 2.33
N LYS A 4 -8.11 52.58 2.31
CA LYS A 4 -8.32 51.32 3.02
C LYS A 4 -8.37 51.62 4.53
N ILE A 5 -9.53 51.40 5.16
CA ILE A 5 -9.69 51.43 6.59
C ILE A 5 -9.17 50.08 7.10
N ILE A 6 -7.98 50.09 7.72
CA ILE A 6 -7.44 48.92 8.42
C ILE A 6 -8.01 48.99 9.84
N ALA A 7 -8.96 48.07 10.13
CA ALA A 7 -9.45 47.90 11.50
C ALA A 7 -8.30 47.32 12.34
N LYS A 8 -7.76 48.12 13.29
CA LYS A 8 -6.84 47.63 14.30
C LYS A 8 -7.63 46.83 15.34
N THR A 9 -7.50 45.50 15.26
CA THR A 9 -7.98 44.63 16.34
C THR A 9 -7.04 44.74 17.55
N GLN A 10 -7.61 44.89 18.76
CA GLN A 10 -6.86 45.03 20.03
C GLN A 10 -6.08 43.79 20.47
N ASN A 11 -5.79 42.86 19.57
CA ASN A 11 -5.12 41.61 19.90
C ASN A 11 -3.66 41.70 19.50
N ASP A 12 -2.83 42.36 20.32
CA ASP A 12 -1.38 42.55 20.12
C ASP A 12 -0.57 41.24 20.03
N LYS A 13 -1.20 40.08 20.22
CA LYS A 13 -0.56 38.77 20.13
C LYS A 13 -0.78 38.06 18.79
N TRP A 14 -1.51 38.70 17.87
CA TRP A 14 -1.76 38.08 16.56
C TRP A 14 -0.60 38.39 15.60
N THR A 15 0.32 37.45 15.45
CA THR A 15 1.35 37.51 14.40
C THR A 15 0.77 36.97 13.11
N ASP A 16 0.82 37.77 12.04
CA ASP A 16 0.34 37.41 10.71
C ASP A 16 0.89 36.04 10.27
N PRO A 17 0.02 35.01 10.03
CA PRO A 17 0.47 33.70 9.59
C PRO A 17 1.08 33.69 8.20
N ALA A 18 1.07 34.81 7.46
CA ALA A 18 1.54 34.91 6.10
C ALA A 18 3.06 34.85 5.95
N VAL A 19 3.84 35.04 6.97
CA VAL A 19 5.30 34.91 6.91
C VAL A 19 5.74 33.49 7.24
N LYS A 20 5.29 32.50 6.46
CA LYS A 20 5.91 31.18 6.47
C LYS A 20 7.36 31.32 6.03
N LYS A 21 8.31 31.21 6.99
CA LYS A 21 9.74 31.15 6.67
C LYS A 21 9.95 30.13 5.56
N VAL A 22 10.29 30.59 4.37
CA VAL A 22 10.59 29.71 3.22
C VAL A 22 11.75 28.81 3.64
N ARG A 23 11.48 27.54 3.87
CA ARG A 23 12.53 26.58 4.22
C ARG A 23 13.47 26.48 3.04
N LYS A 24 14.72 26.91 3.20
CA LYS A 24 15.76 26.73 2.19
C LYS A 24 15.80 25.26 1.79
N ARG A 25 15.68 24.97 0.50
CA ARG A 25 15.83 23.61 -0.02
C ARG A 25 17.20 23.08 0.37
N ARG A 26 17.24 21.90 0.99
CA ARG A 26 18.50 21.23 1.31
C ARG A 26 19.22 20.90 0.01
N LYS A 27 20.55 21.03 -0.02
CA LYS A 27 21.36 20.59 -1.15
C LYS A 27 21.12 19.09 -1.40
N PRO A 28 21.07 18.63 -2.66
CA PRO A 28 20.94 17.21 -2.96
C PRO A 28 22.14 16.46 -2.36
N MET A 29 21.85 15.27 -1.82
CA MET A 29 22.91 14.41 -1.27
C MET A 29 23.78 13.85 -2.39
N SER A 30 25.08 13.73 -2.16
CA SER A 30 25.99 13.04 -3.07
C SER A 30 25.66 11.54 -3.13
N GLU A 31 26.10 10.86 -4.19
CA GLU A 31 25.81 9.45 -4.39
C GLU A 31 26.37 8.58 -3.25
N LYS A 32 27.58 8.84 -2.79
CA LYS A 32 28.18 8.20 -1.62
C LYS A 32 27.34 8.37 -0.35
N GLN A 33 26.80 9.57 -0.14
CA GLN A 33 25.92 9.85 1.00
C GLN A 33 24.58 9.13 0.90
N ARG A 34 24.03 8.96 -0.34
CA ARG A 34 22.80 8.20 -0.56
C ARG A 34 22.98 6.72 -0.24
N VAL A 35 24.07 6.10 -0.73
CA VAL A 35 24.39 4.69 -0.44
C VAL A 35 24.54 4.48 1.06
N ALA A 36 25.36 5.28 1.73
CA ALA A 36 25.54 5.19 3.17
C ALA A 36 24.24 5.41 3.96
N ALA A 37 23.35 6.28 3.50
CA ALA A 37 22.05 6.50 4.11
C ALA A 37 21.12 5.27 3.93
N VAL A 38 21.13 4.64 2.76
CA VAL A 38 20.37 3.40 2.48
C VAL A 38 20.84 2.27 3.39
N GLU A 39 22.14 2.06 3.52
CA GLU A 39 22.72 1.04 4.40
C GLU A 39 22.34 1.27 5.87
N ARG A 40 22.49 2.50 6.38
CA ARG A 40 22.08 2.84 7.75
C ARG A 40 20.58 2.59 7.98
N LEU A 41 19.73 2.91 7.00
CA LEU A 41 18.30 2.64 7.06
C LEU A 41 18.00 1.15 7.03
N ALA A 42 18.73 0.36 6.25
CA ALA A 42 18.57 -1.09 6.20
C ALA A 42 18.89 -1.72 7.56
N ILE A 43 20.04 -1.36 8.15
CA ILE A 43 20.45 -1.82 9.50
C ILE A 43 19.42 -1.39 10.56
N ALA A 44 18.96 -0.15 10.50
CA ALA A 44 17.97 0.36 11.46
C ALA A 44 16.61 -0.36 11.34
N ARG A 45 16.18 -0.71 10.10
CA ARG A 45 14.96 -1.50 9.85
C ARG A 45 15.10 -2.91 10.39
N GLU A 46 16.23 -3.56 10.15
CA GLU A 46 16.50 -4.91 10.64
C GLU A 46 16.50 -4.96 12.19
N LYS A 47 17.19 -4.02 12.85
CA LYS A 47 17.18 -3.90 14.32
C LYS A 47 15.76 -3.67 14.86
N ARG A 48 14.97 -2.81 14.19
CA ARG A 48 13.57 -2.56 14.57
C ARG A 48 12.70 -3.79 14.36
N PHE A 49 12.89 -4.52 13.27
CA PHE A 49 12.17 -5.75 12.96
C PHE A 49 12.46 -6.85 13.98
N LYS A 50 13.74 -7.03 14.37
CA LYS A 50 14.14 -7.97 15.44
C LYS A 50 13.55 -7.61 16.79
N LYS A 51 13.52 -6.30 17.13
CA LYS A 51 12.97 -5.82 18.41
C LYS A 51 11.44 -5.89 18.48
N ASN A 52 10.78 -5.55 17.38
CA ASN A 52 9.32 -5.51 17.27
C ASN A 52 8.91 -6.22 15.97
N PRO A 53 8.79 -7.55 15.95
CA PRO A 53 8.32 -8.28 14.78
C PRO A 53 6.87 -7.85 14.46
N PRO A 54 6.51 -7.76 13.19
CA PRO A 54 5.17 -7.34 12.79
C PRO A 54 4.12 -8.31 13.33
N LYS A 55 3.11 -7.78 14.02
CA LYS A 55 1.97 -8.56 14.50
C LYS A 55 0.89 -8.55 13.44
N TYR A 56 0.67 -9.67 12.81
CA TYR A 56 -0.36 -9.85 11.78
C TYR A 56 -1.69 -10.28 12.43
N LYS A 57 -2.51 -9.32 12.87
CA LYS A 57 -3.76 -9.61 13.59
C LYS A 57 -4.85 -10.24 12.71
N ASN A 58 -4.87 -9.93 11.41
CA ASN A 58 -5.95 -10.30 10.49
C ASN A 58 -5.47 -11.22 9.37
N ILE A 59 -4.41 -11.99 9.60
CA ILE A 59 -3.85 -12.92 8.62
C ILE A 59 -3.95 -14.33 9.18
N HIS A 60 -4.49 -15.23 8.37
CA HIS A 60 -4.64 -16.63 8.74
C HIS A 60 -3.27 -17.27 8.99
N PRO A 61 -3.11 -18.10 10.04
CA PRO A 61 -1.83 -18.75 10.37
C PRO A 61 -1.23 -19.55 9.21
N SER A 62 -2.06 -20.23 8.43
CA SER A 62 -1.64 -21.01 7.26
C SER A 62 -0.95 -20.14 6.21
N VAL A 63 -1.40 -18.90 6.00
CA VAL A 63 -0.75 -17.96 5.07
C VAL A 63 0.61 -17.53 5.58
N LEU A 64 0.77 -17.41 6.91
CA LEU A 64 2.05 -17.09 7.54
C LEU A 64 3.04 -18.27 7.46
N ALA A 65 2.52 -19.51 7.47
CA ALA A 65 3.32 -20.72 7.33
C ALA A 65 3.74 -21.02 5.88
N THR A 66 3.13 -20.35 4.90
CA THR A 66 3.47 -20.54 3.47
C THR A 66 4.88 -20.01 3.18
N SER A 67 5.69 -20.78 2.45
CA SER A 67 7.07 -20.40 2.11
C SER A 67 7.10 -19.09 1.31
N GLU A 68 8.17 -18.30 1.46
CA GLU A 68 8.33 -17.02 0.75
C GLU A 68 8.40 -17.18 -0.78
N ASP A 69 8.88 -18.35 -1.26
CA ASP A 69 8.99 -18.67 -2.69
C ASP A 69 7.65 -19.03 -3.33
N SER A 70 6.66 -19.32 -2.52
CA SER A 70 5.30 -19.62 -3.01
C SER A 70 4.68 -18.42 -3.70
N ILE A 71 3.94 -18.68 -4.80
CA ILE A 71 3.16 -17.66 -5.49
C ILE A 71 2.19 -16.99 -4.52
N PHE A 72 1.57 -17.76 -3.61
CA PHE A 72 0.59 -17.32 -2.63
C PHE A 72 1.21 -16.89 -1.30
N SER A 73 2.52 -16.60 -1.27
CA SER A 73 3.16 -16.06 -0.06
C SER A 73 2.53 -14.73 0.35
N LEU A 74 2.50 -14.46 1.64
CA LEU A 74 1.99 -13.21 2.21
C LEU A 74 2.56 -11.98 1.48
N LYS A 75 3.87 -11.98 1.23
CA LYS A 75 4.58 -10.88 0.56
C LYS A 75 4.07 -10.65 -0.86
N ASN A 76 3.86 -11.72 -1.63
CA ASN A 76 3.36 -11.62 -2.99
C ASN A 76 1.92 -11.11 -3.02
N VAL A 77 1.04 -11.68 -2.22
CA VAL A 77 -0.38 -11.27 -2.19
C VAL A 77 -0.53 -9.81 -1.72
N GLN A 78 0.26 -9.37 -0.73
CA GLN A 78 0.27 -7.95 -0.34
C GLN A 78 0.75 -7.03 -1.46
N ARG A 79 1.73 -7.46 -2.27
CA ARG A 79 2.18 -6.74 -3.45
C ARG A 79 1.06 -6.63 -4.48
N TRP A 80 0.35 -7.73 -4.77
CA TRP A 80 -0.80 -7.73 -5.69
C TRP A 80 -1.87 -6.75 -5.25
N ILE A 81 -2.27 -6.79 -3.97
CA ILE A 81 -3.25 -5.85 -3.41
C ILE A 81 -2.79 -4.40 -3.61
N LYS A 82 -1.51 -4.10 -3.39
CA LYS A 82 -0.97 -2.75 -3.55
C LYS A 82 -1.05 -2.27 -5.00
N THR A 83 -0.64 -3.12 -5.96
CA THR A 83 -0.71 -2.82 -7.40
C THR A 83 -2.15 -2.64 -7.85
N GLN A 84 -3.04 -3.56 -7.46
CA GLN A 84 -4.45 -3.49 -7.81
C GLN A 84 -5.16 -2.26 -7.20
N LYS A 85 -4.81 -1.84 -5.98
CA LYS A 85 -5.30 -0.57 -5.40
C LYS A 85 -4.85 0.64 -6.21
N GLY A 86 -3.63 0.62 -6.77
CA GLY A 86 -3.16 1.64 -7.70
C GLY A 86 -3.97 1.68 -9.01
N LEU A 87 -4.22 0.51 -9.61
CA LEU A 87 -5.06 0.39 -10.80
C LEU A 87 -6.51 0.82 -10.54
N LEU A 88 -7.07 0.45 -9.41
CA LEU A 88 -8.41 0.86 -9.00
C LEU A 88 -8.54 2.38 -8.92
N GLN A 89 -7.54 3.06 -8.38
CA GLN A 89 -7.51 4.53 -8.33
C GLN A 89 -7.50 5.14 -9.73
N LYS A 90 -6.69 4.58 -10.65
CA LYS A 90 -6.66 4.99 -12.06
C LYS A 90 -8.02 4.79 -12.72
N TYR A 91 -8.63 3.60 -12.61
CA TYR A 91 -9.91 3.31 -13.21
C TYR A 91 -11.06 4.16 -12.64
N ARG A 92 -11.01 4.52 -11.35
CA ARG A 92 -11.95 5.49 -10.77
C ARG A 92 -11.82 6.89 -11.38
N SER A 93 -10.62 7.31 -11.77
CA SER A 93 -10.45 8.57 -12.51
C SER A 93 -10.99 8.47 -13.94
N GLU A 94 -10.83 7.31 -14.61
CA GLU A 94 -11.42 7.03 -15.92
C GLU A 94 -12.97 7.05 -15.88
N VAL A 95 -13.58 6.54 -14.79
CA VAL A 95 -15.04 6.64 -14.58
C VAL A 95 -15.49 8.10 -14.51
N ARG A 96 -14.76 8.95 -13.77
CA ARG A 96 -15.08 10.39 -13.69
C ARG A 96 -14.92 11.09 -15.05
N ALA A 97 -14.03 10.59 -15.89
CA ALA A 97 -13.84 11.07 -17.27
C ALA A 97 -14.79 10.43 -18.29
N ASN A 98 -15.79 9.63 -17.83
CA ASN A 98 -16.77 8.92 -18.66
C ASN A 98 -16.15 8.02 -19.74
N VAL A 99 -15.00 7.39 -19.46
CA VAL A 99 -14.36 6.45 -20.39
C VAL A 99 -15.17 5.16 -20.46
N LYS A 100 -15.49 4.72 -21.67
CA LYS A 100 -16.26 3.49 -21.91
C LYS A 100 -15.58 2.27 -21.28
N GLY A 101 -16.34 1.45 -20.56
CA GLY A 101 -15.86 0.23 -19.92
C GLY A 101 -15.11 0.41 -18.59
N SER A 102 -14.88 1.66 -18.15
CA SER A 102 -14.17 1.94 -16.88
C SER A 102 -14.92 1.42 -15.65
N ILE A 103 -16.26 1.41 -15.68
CA ILE A 103 -17.08 0.86 -14.57
C ILE A 103 -16.82 -0.64 -14.40
N ALA A 104 -16.77 -1.41 -15.50
CA ALA A 104 -16.48 -2.84 -15.45
C ALA A 104 -15.07 -3.10 -14.90
N LYS A 105 -14.08 -2.30 -15.31
CA LYS A 105 -12.71 -2.38 -14.78
C LYS A 105 -12.67 -2.11 -13.26
N VAL A 106 -13.40 -1.12 -12.77
CA VAL A 106 -13.50 -0.82 -11.33
C VAL A 106 -14.13 -2.00 -10.58
N ALA A 107 -15.21 -2.58 -11.11
CA ALA A 107 -15.89 -3.71 -10.48
C ALA A 107 -14.98 -4.96 -10.43
N SER A 108 -14.34 -5.32 -11.53
CA SER A 108 -13.42 -6.46 -11.62
C SER A 108 -12.22 -6.30 -10.67
N THR A 109 -11.52 -5.14 -10.76
CA THR A 109 -10.36 -4.87 -9.89
C THR A 109 -10.74 -4.86 -8.41
N GLY A 110 -11.90 -4.28 -8.08
CA GLY A 110 -12.42 -4.29 -6.71
C GLY A 110 -12.78 -5.68 -6.22
N GLY A 111 -13.32 -6.53 -7.08
CA GLY A 111 -13.57 -7.96 -6.83
C GLY A 111 -12.28 -8.69 -6.48
N TYR A 112 -11.29 -8.57 -7.33
CA TYR A 112 -10.00 -9.24 -7.13
C TYR A 112 -9.29 -8.81 -5.83
N ILE A 113 -9.33 -7.52 -5.48
CA ILE A 113 -8.79 -7.06 -4.20
C ILE A 113 -9.49 -7.76 -3.02
N ARG A 114 -10.84 -7.89 -3.06
CA ARG A 114 -11.58 -8.60 -2.01
C ARG A 114 -11.19 -10.07 -1.95
N HIS A 115 -10.99 -10.76 -3.08
CA HIS A 115 -10.53 -12.15 -3.12
C HIS A 115 -9.15 -12.30 -2.46
N CYS A 116 -8.20 -11.41 -2.76
CA CYS A 116 -6.90 -11.36 -2.10
C CYS A 116 -7.02 -11.13 -0.58
N GLU A 117 -7.88 -10.21 -0.15
CA GLU A 117 -8.10 -9.91 1.27
C GLU A 117 -8.79 -11.09 1.99
N THR A 118 -9.74 -11.77 1.33
CA THR A 118 -10.39 -12.98 1.83
C THR A 118 -9.38 -14.13 1.97
N TYR A 119 -8.47 -14.30 1.00
CA TYR A 119 -7.39 -15.28 1.11
C TYR A 119 -6.49 -15.00 2.33
N LEU A 120 -6.09 -13.75 2.53
CA LEU A 120 -5.25 -13.40 3.68
C LEU A 120 -5.92 -13.69 5.02
N SER A 121 -7.23 -13.51 5.11
CA SER A 121 -7.99 -13.73 6.36
C SER A 121 -8.46 -15.17 6.55
N GLY A 122 -8.78 -15.88 5.45
CA GLY A 122 -9.38 -17.22 5.48
C GLY A 122 -8.42 -18.35 5.09
N GLY A 123 -7.28 -18.04 4.46
CA GLY A 123 -6.29 -19.04 4.04
C GLY A 123 -6.62 -19.79 2.75
N SER A 124 -7.81 -19.60 2.17
CA SER A 124 -8.24 -20.31 0.95
C SER A 124 -8.40 -19.34 -0.22
N TRP A 125 -7.86 -19.71 -1.36
CA TRP A 125 -7.99 -18.93 -2.60
C TRP A 125 -9.26 -19.35 -3.35
N ILE A 126 -10.09 -18.37 -3.71
CA ILE A 126 -11.42 -18.60 -4.30
C ILE A 126 -11.58 -18.07 -5.73
N ASP A 127 -10.57 -17.38 -6.27
CA ASP A 127 -10.61 -16.83 -7.62
C ASP A 127 -9.99 -17.79 -8.64
N ASP A 128 -10.49 -17.77 -9.88
CA ASP A 128 -9.94 -18.56 -10.99
C ASP A 128 -8.59 -18.03 -11.49
N PHE A 129 -8.26 -16.79 -11.16
CA PHE A 129 -7.02 -16.15 -11.57
C PHE A 129 -6.21 -15.69 -10.37
N CYS A 130 -4.88 -15.67 -10.53
CA CYS A 130 -3.96 -15.16 -9.54
C CYS A 130 -2.80 -14.39 -10.21
N GLY A 131 -2.03 -13.68 -9.40
CA GLY A 131 -0.91 -12.87 -9.87
C GLY A 131 -1.16 -11.38 -9.76
N GLU A 132 -0.11 -10.61 -10.03
CA GLU A 132 -0.14 -9.15 -9.87
C GLU A 132 -1.15 -8.47 -10.82
N TYR A 133 -1.34 -9.05 -12.02
CA TYR A 133 -2.25 -8.59 -13.06
C TYR A 133 -3.27 -9.67 -13.47
N GLN A 134 -3.53 -10.67 -12.61
CA GLN A 134 -4.44 -11.78 -12.86
C GLN A 134 -3.99 -12.63 -14.10
N GLU A 135 -2.69 -12.74 -14.29
CA GLU A 135 -2.09 -13.37 -15.48
C GLU A 135 -2.05 -14.90 -15.42
N LYS A 136 -2.22 -15.48 -14.23
CA LYS A 136 -2.11 -16.91 -14.02
C LYS A 136 -3.47 -17.53 -13.70
N LYS A 137 -3.87 -18.55 -14.44
CA LYS A 137 -5.07 -19.32 -14.15
C LYS A 137 -4.79 -20.33 -13.04
N VAL A 138 -5.69 -20.41 -12.07
CA VAL A 138 -5.63 -21.40 -10.99
C VAL A 138 -6.32 -22.66 -11.45
N THR A 139 -5.60 -23.77 -11.48
CA THR A 139 -6.13 -25.09 -11.93
C THR A 139 -6.57 -25.97 -10.77
N ARG A 140 -6.27 -25.57 -9.53
CA ARG A 140 -6.60 -26.29 -8.30
C ARG A 140 -6.96 -25.30 -7.20
N PHE A 141 -7.82 -25.72 -6.27
CA PHE A 141 -8.04 -24.95 -5.06
C PHE A 141 -6.74 -24.82 -4.27
N VAL A 142 -6.38 -23.60 -3.95
CA VAL A 142 -5.19 -23.31 -3.16
C VAL A 142 -5.61 -23.10 -1.71
N ILE A 143 -5.23 -24.07 -0.87
CA ILE A 143 -5.39 -23.99 0.58
C ILE A 143 -4.02 -23.67 1.16
N ALA A 144 -3.93 -22.63 1.96
CA ALA A 144 -2.69 -22.28 2.64
C ALA A 144 -2.48 -23.23 3.84
N GLY A 145 -1.30 -23.82 3.91
CA GLY A 145 -0.88 -24.69 5.00
C GLY A 145 -0.77 -26.16 4.64
N PRO A 146 -0.22 -26.98 5.56
CA PRO A 146 -0.15 -28.42 5.38
C PRO A 146 -1.55 -29.00 5.30
N ARG A 147 -1.76 -29.98 4.42
CA ARG A 147 -2.96 -30.79 4.42
C ARG A 147 -2.93 -31.66 5.67
N ASP A 148 -4.05 -31.72 6.41
CA ASP A 148 -4.22 -32.65 7.53
C ASP A 148 -4.42 -34.11 7.07
N ASP A 149 -3.88 -34.47 5.91
CA ASP A 149 -4.08 -35.79 5.25
C ASP A 149 -3.15 -36.87 5.86
N GLU A 150 -2.40 -36.54 6.90
CA GLU A 150 -1.60 -37.53 7.64
C GLU A 150 -2.15 -37.73 9.06
N LYS A 151 -3.28 -38.45 9.13
CA LYS A 151 -3.66 -39.22 10.31
C LYS A 151 -4.09 -40.62 9.91
#